data_e4786f143c356f4e14cda89517079840
#
_entry.id   e4786f143c356f4e14cda89517079840
#
_cell.length_a   1.000
_cell.length_b   1.000
_cell.length_c   1.000
_cell.angle_alpha   90.00
_cell.angle_beta   90.00
_cell.angle_gamma   90.00
#
_symmetry.space_group_name_H-M   'P 1'
#
loop_
_entity.id
_entity.type
_entity.pdbx_description
1 polymer ?
#
loop_
_entity_poly.entity_id
_entity_poly.type
_entity_poly.pdbx_seq_one_letter_code
_entity_poly.pdbx_strand_id
1 'polypeptide(L)'
;MHKGRVIVVHALSVTGSAFVLHYLWENMQCPRFFIHTGGDAGQSAMVLASFGDVAMTWIAQGLVAVVSKRWLWVLGPWRFRQWSLLIVAALALSFLVESWALATSLWAYTVINPRVPGMSISALPVAQMVLLFPLTFGLSRKIVRLAWNSNIIAGPEQKSP
;
A
#
# COMPACT_ATOMS: atom_id res chain seq x y z
N MET A 1 3.06 23.56 17.52
CA MET A 1 3.30 22.54 16.47
C MET A 1 1.98 21.81 16.19
N HIS A 2 1.40 21.97 15.02
CA HIS A 2 0.09 21.40 14.71
C HIS A 2 0.20 19.92 14.33
N LYS A 3 0.26 19.02 15.33
CA LYS A 3 0.26 17.57 15.11
C LYS A 3 -0.82 17.11 14.12
N GLY A 4 -1.99 17.75 14.16
CA GLY A 4 -3.08 17.46 13.24
C GLY A 4 -2.71 17.64 11.76
N ARG A 5 -2.00 18.69 11.38
CA ARG A 5 -1.57 18.91 9.99
C ARG A 5 -0.62 17.82 9.49
N VAL A 6 0.32 17.38 10.34
CA VAL A 6 1.23 16.27 10.00
C VAL A 6 0.45 14.98 9.72
N ILE A 7 -0.54 14.66 10.55
CA ILE A 7 -1.38 13.48 10.38
C ILE A 7 -2.16 13.56 9.07
N VAL A 8 -2.77 14.72 8.76
CA VAL A 8 -3.54 14.90 7.52
C VAL A 8 -2.64 14.75 6.29
N VAL A 9 -1.49 15.44 6.25
CA VAL A 9 -0.55 15.34 5.12
C VAL A 9 -0.02 13.92 4.97
N HIS A 10 0.27 13.23 6.08
CA HIS A 10 0.68 11.83 6.05
C HIS A 10 -0.44 10.94 5.49
N ALA A 11 -1.67 11.10 5.95
CA ALA A 11 -2.80 10.31 5.48
C ALA A 11 -3.05 10.52 3.97
N LEU A 12 -3.09 11.76 3.51
CA LEU A 12 -3.25 12.08 2.10
C LEU A 12 -2.11 11.53 1.25
N SER A 13 -0.86 11.63 1.72
CA SER A 13 0.29 11.14 0.98
C SER A 13 0.35 9.60 0.92
N VAL A 14 -0.02 8.89 1.99
CA VAL A 14 -0.12 7.41 1.97
C VAL A 14 -1.22 6.99 1.00
N THR A 15 -2.43 7.54 1.15
CA THR A 15 -3.58 7.18 0.31
C THR A 15 -3.31 7.48 -1.17
N GLY A 16 -2.83 8.68 -1.48
CA GLY A 16 -2.55 9.07 -2.88
C GLY A 16 -1.41 8.25 -3.50
N SER A 17 -0.30 8.06 -2.77
CA SER A 17 0.82 7.25 -3.27
C SER A 17 0.43 5.78 -3.44
N ALA A 18 -0.30 5.20 -2.47
CA ALA A 18 -0.78 3.83 -2.57
C ALA A 18 -1.69 3.69 -3.79
N PHE A 19 -2.70 4.54 -3.93
CA PHE A 19 -3.63 4.46 -5.04
C PHE A 19 -2.92 4.52 -6.40
N VAL A 20 -2.05 5.51 -6.61
CA VAL A 20 -1.33 5.65 -7.88
C VAL A 20 -0.46 4.44 -8.19
N LEU A 21 0.32 3.97 -7.20
CA LEU A 21 1.24 2.85 -7.40
C LEU A 21 0.49 1.55 -7.66
N HIS A 22 -0.54 1.25 -6.89
CA HIS A 22 -1.34 0.05 -7.07
C HIS A 22 -2.15 0.10 -8.36
N TYR A 23 -2.74 1.24 -8.71
CA TYR A 23 -3.46 1.41 -9.96
C TYR A 23 -2.57 1.18 -11.20
N LEU A 24 -1.35 1.70 -11.18
CA LEU A 24 -0.38 1.42 -12.25
C LEU A 24 -0.05 -0.07 -12.32
N TRP A 25 0.16 -0.70 -11.17
CA TRP A 25 0.46 -2.13 -11.09
C TRP A 25 -0.72 -2.98 -11.60
N GLU A 26 -1.95 -2.69 -11.15
CA GLU A 26 -3.16 -3.40 -11.59
C GLU A 26 -3.36 -3.33 -13.12
N ASN A 27 -3.16 -2.16 -13.72
CA ASN A 27 -3.25 -2.01 -15.17
C ASN A 27 -2.16 -2.78 -15.93
N MET A 28 -1.01 -3.02 -15.32
CA MET A 28 0.07 -3.81 -15.93
C MET A 28 -0.17 -5.32 -15.81
N GLN A 29 -0.70 -5.78 -14.68
CA GLN A 29 -0.81 -7.22 -14.39
C GLN A 29 -2.16 -7.81 -14.79
N CYS A 30 -3.28 -7.16 -14.45
CA CYS A 30 -4.59 -7.77 -14.56
C CYS A 30 -4.96 -8.21 -15.98
N PRO A 31 -4.83 -7.38 -17.02
CA PRO A 31 -5.24 -7.78 -18.36
C PRO A 31 -4.49 -8.99 -18.90
N ARG A 32 -3.31 -9.27 -18.36
CA ARG A 32 -2.43 -10.32 -18.88
C ARG A 32 -2.48 -11.61 -18.06
N PHE A 33 -2.66 -11.50 -16.76
CA PHE A 33 -2.45 -12.64 -15.85
C PHE A 33 -3.70 -13.07 -15.10
N PHE A 34 -4.80 -12.30 -15.18
CA PHE A 34 -6.03 -12.58 -14.44
C PHE A 34 -7.25 -12.63 -15.37
N ILE A 35 -8.19 -13.49 -15.03
CA ILE A 35 -9.50 -13.64 -15.68
C ILE A 35 -10.55 -13.29 -14.62
N HIS A 36 -11.28 -12.21 -14.82
CA HIS A 36 -12.33 -11.76 -13.88
C HIS A 36 -13.67 -12.44 -14.22
N THR A 37 -14.42 -12.85 -13.21
CA THR A 37 -15.70 -13.58 -13.33
C THR A 37 -16.86 -12.69 -13.83
N GLY A 38 -16.69 -11.62 -14.43
CA GLY A 38 -17.75 -10.75 -14.95
C GLY A 38 -17.53 -10.27 -16.37
N GLY A 39 -16.57 -10.89 -17.09
CA GLY A 39 -16.14 -10.41 -18.41
C GLY A 39 -14.87 -9.59 -18.32
N ASP A 40 -14.59 -8.76 -19.33
CA ASP A 40 -13.37 -7.93 -19.35
C ASP A 40 -13.23 -7.11 -18.08
N ALA A 41 -12.05 -7.20 -17.49
CA ALA A 41 -11.63 -6.34 -16.37
C ALA A 41 -11.53 -4.90 -16.88
N GLY A 42 -12.65 -4.20 -16.91
CA GLY A 42 -12.71 -2.81 -17.31
C GLY A 42 -11.98 -1.90 -16.32
N GLN A 43 -11.77 -0.66 -16.71
CA GLN A 43 -11.12 0.37 -15.87
C GLN A 43 -11.71 0.46 -14.45
N SER A 44 -13.03 0.24 -14.31
CA SER A 44 -13.72 0.23 -13.02
C SER A 44 -13.22 -0.88 -12.08
N ALA A 45 -12.93 -2.07 -12.61
CA ALA A 45 -12.39 -3.17 -11.81
C ALA A 45 -10.99 -2.86 -11.30
N MET A 46 -10.13 -2.25 -12.14
CA MET A 46 -8.77 -1.83 -11.72
C MET A 46 -8.81 -0.74 -10.65
N VAL A 47 -9.72 0.22 -10.79
CA VAL A 47 -9.94 1.26 -9.76
C VAL A 47 -10.40 0.64 -8.45
N LEU A 48 -11.37 -0.29 -8.48
CA LEU A 48 -11.88 -0.95 -7.28
C LEU A 48 -10.80 -1.82 -6.59
N ALA A 49 -10.03 -2.60 -7.36
CA ALA A 49 -8.90 -3.36 -6.85
C ALA A 49 -7.89 -2.46 -6.16
N SER A 50 -7.53 -1.33 -6.79
CA SER A 50 -6.59 -0.35 -6.22
C SER A 50 -7.09 0.25 -4.89
N PHE A 51 -8.40 0.46 -4.72
CA PHE A 51 -8.96 0.87 -3.42
C PHE A 51 -8.83 -0.24 -2.37
N GLY A 52 -9.00 -1.50 -2.75
CA GLY A 52 -8.72 -2.65 -1.90
C GLY A 52 -7.27 -2.66 -1.41
N ASP A 53 -6.33 -2.41 -2.32
CA ASP A 53 -4.89 -2.33 -2.02
C ASP A 53 -4.53 -1.15 -1.12
N VAL A 54 -5.20 0.00 -1.30
CA VAL A 54 -5.08 1.14 -0.37
C VAL A 54 -5.55 0.73 1.02
N ALA A 55 -6.66 0.01 1.14
CA ALA A 55 -7.13 -0.48 2.43
C ALA A 55 -6.11 -1.45 3.07
N MET A 56 -5.53 -2.38 2.29
CA MET A 56 -4.46 -3.27 2.76
C MET A 56 -3.22 -2.50 3.19
N THR A 57 -2.85 -1.43 2.48
CA THR A 57 -1.75 -0.54 2.86
C THR A 57 -2.01 0.11 4.23
N TRP A 58 -3.24 0.55 4.49
CA TRP A 58 -3.63 1.11 5.78
C TRP A 58 -3.67 0.07 6.90
N ILE A 59 -4.09 -1.17 6.61
CA ILE A 59 -4.01 -2.28 7.57
C ILE A 59 -2.55 -2.55 7.94
N ALA A 60 -1.66 -2.63 6.96
CA ALA A 60 -0.22 -2.79 7.19
C ALA A 60 0.37 -1.64 8.03
N GLN A 61 -0.02 -0.38 7.73
CA GLN A 61 0.33 0.80 8.53
C GLN A 61 -0.09 0.63 9.99
N GLY A 62 -1.35 0.21 10.21
CA GLY A 62 -1.92 0.01 11.54
C GLY A 62 -1.22 -1.09 12.32
N LEU A 63 -0.95 -2.23 11.69
CA LEU A 63 -0.26 -3.36 12.32
C LEU A 63 1.15 -2.95 12.80
N VAL A 64 1.93 -2.29 11.95
CA VAL A 64 3.26 -1.80 12.33
C VAL A 64 3.15 -0.71 13.40
N ALA A 65 2.14 0.17 13.33
CA ALA A 65 1.92 1.23 14.31
C ALA A 65 1.60 0.67 15.71
N VAL A 66 0.73 -0.33 15.79
CA VAL A 66 0.35 -0.99 17.06
C VAL A 66 1.57 -1.66 17.69
N VAL A 67 2.29 -2.49 16.93
CA VAL A 67 3.46 -3.21 17.44
C VAL A 67 4.60 -2.25 17.80
N SER A 68 4.77 -1.16 17.05
CA SER A 68 5.80 -0.14 17.30
C SER A 68 5.38 0.87 18.36
N LYS A 69 4.10 0.87 18.79
CA LYS A 69 3.50 1.87 19.69
C LYS A 69 3.68 3.31 19.18
N ARG A 70 3.69 3.50 17.86
CA ARG A 70 3.94 4.79 17.20
C ARG A 70 3.14 4.88 15.92
N TRP A 71 2.10 5.71 15.89
CA TRP A 71 1.25 5.89 14.70
C TRP A 71 2.03 6.43 13.48
N LEU A 72 2.87 7.42 13.70
CA LEU A 72 3.72 8.03 12.67
C LEU A 72 5.12 7.36 12.59
N TRP A 73 5.18 6.04 12.74
CA TRP A 73 6.45 5.29 12.68
C TRP A 73 7.19 5.50 11.34
N VAL A 74 6.43 5.72 10.26
CA VAL A 74 6.94 5.97 8.91
C VAL A 74 7.88 7.17 8.86
N LEU A 75 7.61 8.22 9.65
CA LEU A 75 8.40 9.45 9.66
C LEU A 75 9.71 9.31 10.46
N GLY A 76 9.80 8.30 11.32
CA GLY A 76 10.98 7.98 12.10
C GLY A 76 12.00 7.10 11.35
N PRO A 77 13.12 6.71 12.02
CA PRO A 77 14.05 5.76 11.45
C PRO A 77 13.39 4.37 11.33
N TRP A 78 13.52 3.79 10.15
CA TRP A 78 13.07 2.43 9.90
C TRP A 78 14.14 1.45 10.38
N ARG A 79 13.85 0.78 11.47
CA ARG A 79 14.70 -0.26 12.04
C ARG A 79 14.34 -1.61 11.45
N PHE A 80 15.17 -2.61 11.60
CA PHE A 80 14.92 -3.99 11.16
C PHE A 80 13.52 -4.50 11.56
N ARG A 81 13.09 -4.20 12.79
CA ARG A 81 11.76 -4.58 13.29
C ARG A 81 10.61 -4.04 12.42
N GLN A 82 10.63 -2.75 12.03
CA GLN A 82 9.59 -2.17 11.18
C GLN A 82 9.60 -2.80 9.78
N TRP A 83 10.79 -3.02 9.21
CA TRP A 83 10.94 -3.71 7.95
C TRP A 83 10.37 -5.12 8.00
N SER A 84 10.75 -5.93 8.99
CA SER A 84 10.27 -7.31 9.13
C SER A 84 8.76 -7.37 9.31
N LEU A 85 8.18 -6.50 10.15
CA LEU A 85 6.75 -6.43 10.35
C LEU A 85 6.01 -6.04 9.07
N LEU A 86 6.56 -5.09 8.31
CA LEU A 86 5.95 -4.66 7.04
C LEU A 86 5.96 -5.78 6.00
N ILE A 87 7.06 -6.49 5.86
CA ILE A 87 7.17 -7.63 4.94
C ILE A 87 6.24 -8.78 5.38
N VAL A 88 6.20 -9.10 6.67
CA VAL A 88 5.27 -10.12 7.18
C VAL A 88 3.81 -9.71 6.93
N ALA A 89 3.45 -8.44 7.15
CA ALA A 89 2.11 -7.94 6.85
C ALA A 89 1.81 -8.02 5.34
N ALA A 90 2.75 -7.64 4.48
CA ALA A 90 2.60 -7.74 3.03
C ALA A 90 2.34 -9.17 2.58
N LEU A 91 3.14 -10.12 3.05
CA LEU A 91 2.96 -11.55 2.75
C LEU A 91 1.61 -12.06 3.27
N ALA A 92 1.30 -11.82 4.55
CA ALA A 92 0.06 -12.31 5.15
C ALA A 92 -1.18 -11.76 4.43
N LEU A 93 -1.22 -10.47 4.16
CA LEU A 93 -2.35 -9.83 3.46
C LEU A 93 -2.48 -10.35 2.03
N SER A 94 -1.38 -10.49 1.28
CA SER A 94 -1.40 -11.07 -0.07
C SER A 94 -1.98 -12.48 -0.05
N PHE A 95 -1.47 -13.36 0.82
CA PHE A 95 -1.94 -14.74 0.89
C PHE A 95 -3.41 -14.84 1.31
N LEU A 96 -3.85 -14.03 2.26
CA LEU A 96 -5.24 -14.00 2.73
C LEU A 96 -6.19 -13.57 1.61
N VAL A 97 -5.89 -12.46 0.93
CA VAL A 97 -6.75 -11.91 -0.12
C VAL A 97 -6.79 -12.84 -1.34
N GLU A 98 -5.63 -13.35 -1.78
CA GLU A 98 -5.56 -14.28 -2.90
C GLU A 98 -6.31 -15.59 -2.61
N SER A 99 -6.13 -16.15 -1.41
CA SER A 99 -6.84 -17.37 -1.02
C SER A 99 -8.33 -17.16 -0.97
N TRP A 100 -8.79 -16.02 -0.43
CA TRP A 100 -10.20 -15.65 -0.38
C TRP A 100 -10.77 -15.45 -1.79
N ALA A 101 -10.07 -14.74 -2.65
CA ALA A 101 -10.54 -14.45 -4.01
C ALA A 101 -10.65 -15.71 -4.87
N LEU A 102 -9.71 -16.65 -4.74
CA LEU A 102 -9.80 -17.95 -5.40
C LEU A 102 -10.95 -18.80 -4.85
N ALA A 103 -11.13 -18.83 -3.53
CA ALA A 103 -12.20 -19.59 -2.89
C ALA A 103 -13.59 -19.06 -3.26
N THR A 104 -13.72 -17.76 -3.51
CA THR A 104 -14.98 -17.11 -3.92
C THR A 104 -15.12 -17.00 -5.45
N SER A 105 -14.16 -17.51 -6.21
CA SER A 105 -14.12 -17.40 -7.67
C SER A 105 -14.23 -15.97 -8.18
N LEU A 106 -13.67 -15.00 -7.44
CA LEU A 106 -13.67 -13.59 -7.81
C LEU A 106 -12.83 -13.35 -9.08
N TRP A 107 -11.71 -14.09 -9.19
CA TRP A 107 -10.91 -14.19 -10.41
C TRP A 107 -10.29 -15.57 -10.56
N ALA A 108 -9.79 -15.86 -11.74
CA ALA A 108 -8.96 -17.01 -12.05
C ALA A 108 -7.64 -16.53 -12.67
N TYR A 109 -6.66 -17.42 -12.73
CA TYR A 109 -5.37 -17.12 -13.36
C TYR A 109 -5.32 -17.61 -14.79
N THR A 110 -4.68 -16.84 -15.67
CA THR A 110 -4.30 -17.32 -17.00
C THR A 110 -3.22 -18.41 -16.89
N VAL A 111 -3.01 -19.14 -17.97
CA VAL A 111 -1.98 -20.22 -18.04
C VAL A 111 -0.55 -19.70 -17.87
N ILE A 112 -0.31 -18.44 -18.18
CA ILE A 112 1.00 -17.80 -18.07
C ILE A 112 1.24 -17.09 -16.73
N ASN A 113 0.26 -17.13 -15.81
CA ASN A 113 0.39 -16.47 -14.51
C ASN A 113 1.50 -17.13 -13.68
N PRO A 114 2.52 -16.39 -13.23
CA PRO A 114 3.58 -16.93 -12.38
C PRO A 114 3.03 -17.23 -10.99
N ARG A 115 3.21 -18.47 -10.54
CA ARG A 115 2.76 -18.92 -9.21
C ARG A 115 3.89 -18.98 -8.22
N VAL A 116 3.55 -18.83 -6.94
CA VAL A 116 4.50 -19.10 -5.85
C VAL A 116 4.85 -20.59 -5.88
N PRO A 117 6.14 -20.97 -5.86
CA PRO A 117 6.54 -22.37 -5.90
C PRO A 117 5.85 -23.21 -4.82
N GLY A 118 5.23 -24.33 -5.25
CA GLY A 118 4.50 -25.22 -4.35
C GLY A 118 3.12 -24.73 -3.90
N MET A 119 2.62 -23.61 -4.42
CA MET A 119 1.32 -23.04 -4.06
C MET A 119 0.45 -22.74 -5.29
N SER A 120 -0.87 -22.68 -5.08
CA SER A 120 -1.83 -22.27 -6.12
C SER A 120 -1.95 -20.75 -6.28
N ILE A 121 -1.22 -19.97 -5.50
CA ILE A 121 -1.33 -18.51 -5.39
C ILE A 121 -0.38 -17.85 -6.39
N SER A 122 -0.84 -16.76 -7.02
CA SER A 122 -0.03 -15.92 -7.91
C SER A 122 1.13 -15.25 -7.16
N ALA A 123 2.30 -15.22 -7.78
CA ALA A 123 3.45 -14.49 -7.25
C ALA A 123 3.32 -12.96 -7.47
N LEU A 124 2.44 -12.52 -8.38
CA LEU A 124 2.31 -11.10 -8.73
C LEU A 124 1.73 -10.25 -7.61
N PRO A 125 0.59 -10.59 -6.97
CA PRO A 125 0.08 -9.84 -5.82
C PRO A 125 1.02 -9.89 -4.61
N VAL A 126 1.75 -11.01 -4.44
CA VAL A 126 2.77 -11.11 -3.39
C VAL A 126 3.90 -10.11 -3.63
N ALA A 127 4.43 -10.08 -4.86
CA ALA A 127 5.47 -9.12 -5.25
C ALA A 127 4.96 -7.67 -5.15
N GLN A 128 3.71 -7.42 -5.57
CA GLN A 128 3.05 -6.13 -5.47
C GLN A 128 3.12 -5.59 -4.03
N MET A 129 2.60 -6.33 -3.06
CA MET A 129 2.55 -5.86 -1.67
C MET A 129 3.95 -5.71 -1.05
N VAL A 130 4.84 -6.67 -1.31
CA VAL A 130 6.23 -6.62 -0.79
C VAL A 130 7.00 -5.42 -1.33
N LEU A 131 6.77 -5.02 -2.57
CA LEU A 131 7.45 -3.89 -3.21
C LEU A 131 6.73 -2.56 -2.94
N LEU A 132 5.40 -2.53 -3.10
CA LEU A 132 4.67 -1.27 -3.09
C LEU A 132 4.39 -0.73 -1.68
N PHE A 133 4.27 -1.55 -0.64
CA PHE A 133 4.15 -1.05 0.73
C PHE A 133 5.36 -0.22 1.16
N PRO A 134 6.61 -0.74 1.07
CA PRO A 134 7.79 0.07 1.40
C PRO A 134 7.91 1.32 0.53
N LEU A 135 7.61 1.21 -0.77
CA LEU A 135 7.68 2.34 -1.69
C LEU A 135 6.67 3.42 -1.32
N THR A 136 5.41 3.05 -1.06
CA THR A 136 4.35 3.97 -0.61
C THR A 136 4.75 4.72 0.65
N PHE A 137 5.24 4.02 1.67
CA PHE A 137 5.63 4.66 2.92
C PHE A 137 6.89 5.50 2.77
N GLY A 138 7.83 5.10 1.91
CA GLY A 138 9.00 5.89 1.55
C GLY A 138 8.64 7.21 0.88
N LEU A 139 7.71 7.17 -0.08
CA LEU A 139 7.17 8.36 -0.75
C LEU A 139 6.41 9.26 0.21
N SER A 140 5.52 8.70 1.02
CA SER A 140 4.79 9.45 2.05
C SER A 140 5.75 10.18 3.00
N ARG A 141 6.79 9.49 3.47
CA ARG A 141 7.84 10.12 4.31
C ARG A 141 8.50 11.30 3.61
N LYS A 142 8.83 11.16 2.32
CA LYS A 142 9.46 12.22 1.53
C LYS A 142 8.50 13.41 1.37
N ILE A 143 7.25 13.16 1.02
CA ILE A 143 6.22 14.21 0.84
C ILE A 143 6.01 14.98 2.14
N VAL A 144 5.83 14.29 3.28
CA VAL A 144 5.66 14.95 4.58
C VAL A 144 6.86 15.81 4.94
N ARG A 145 8.09 15.34 4.67
CA ARG A 145 9.30 16.12 4.93
C ARG A 145 9.40 17.37 4.05
N LEU A 146 9.05 17.25 2.77
CA LEU A 146 9.02 18.39 1.86
C LEU A 146 7.97 19.42 2.29
N ALA A 147 6.76 18.95 2.63
CA ALA A 147 5.69 19.82 3.14
C ALA A 147 6.07 20.52 4.45
N TRP A 148 6.86 19.86 5.30
CA TRP A 148 7.42 20.47 6.51
C TRP A 148 8.40 21.59 6.19
N ASN A 149 9.36 21.32 5.31
CA ASN A 149 10.37 22.31 4.93
C ASN A 149 9.79 23.52 4.18
N SER A 150 8.67 23.34 3.48
CA SER A 150 7.93 24.39 2.77
C SER A 150 6.99 25.21 3.67
N ASN A 151 7.09 25.07 5.00
CA ASN A 151 6.21 25.72 5.99
C ASN A 151 4.70 25.40 5.87
N ILE A 152 4.31 24.47 5.00
CA ILE A 152 2.91 24.05 4.83
C ILE A 152 2.35 23.46 6.12
N ILE A 153 3.20 22.68 6.83
CA ILE A 153 2.86 22.04 8.10
C ILE A 153 3.26 22.89 9.30
N ALA A 154 4.41 23.58 9.23
CA ALA A 154 4.96 24.35 10.34
C ALA A 154 4.15 25.61 10.68
N GLY A 155 3.45 26.19 9.71
CA GLY A 155 2.79 27.48 9.85
C GLY A 155 3.79 28.64 9.76
N PRO A 156 3.33 29.89 9.59
CA PRO A 156 4.22 31.04 9.62
C PRO A 156 4.90 31.13 11.00
N GLU A 157 6.22 31.22 11.02
CA GLU A 157 6.93 31.57 12.24
C GLU A 157 6.36 32.90 12.73
N GLN A 158 5.84 32.91 13.96
CA GLN A 158 5.57 34.16 14.67
C GLN A 158 6.94 34.85 14.84
N LYS A 159 7.21 35.82 13.97
CA LYS A 159 8.30 36.76 14.23
C LYS A 159 7.93 37.41 15.54
N SER A 160 8.61 37.03 16.59
CA SER A 160 8.59 37.77 17.86
C SER A 160 9.07 39.19 17.59
N PRO A 161 8.37 40.24 18.09
CA PRO A 161 8.79 41.61 17.98
C PRO A 161 10.10 41.85 18.72
#